data_bf9200eb2e001a560511d450d5075ccb
#
_entry.id   bf9200eb2e001a560511d450d5075ccb
#
_cell.length_a   1.000
_cell.length_b   1.000
_cell.length_c   1.000
_cell.angle_alpha   90.00
_cell.angle_beta   90.00
_cell.angle_gamma   90.00
#
_symmetry.space_group_name_H-M   'P 1'
#
loop_
_entity.id
_entity.type
_entity.pdbx_description
1 polymer ?
#
loop_
_entity_poly.entity_id
_entity_poly.type
_entity_poly.pdbx_seq_one_letter_code
_entity_poly.pdbx_strand_id
1 'polypeptide(L)'
;AAPAAAPAASAAAAPAKKEGAKKPAAAPAKKQHQSQSVRVDIEKLDTLMNLMGELVINKVRLEQIGQTHRMSDLMETLEQMDRVTGDLQNIVMKVRMVPVSAVFNRFPRMVRDVSKELGKEINLTIEGEETELDRTVIDEIGDPIMHLLRNSLDHGVESPDAREAKGKPRTGEVGLIARHEGNNVVIMITDDGAGIDASKIRRKAVEKGMISQEEADRLDDADAVRLIFLPGFSTAEKITDISGRGVGMDVVRSKIEALSGHVDVETHIDEGSVFKIKLPLTLAIIQAMLVQVQDEMYAIPLGSIDSTINIEPSDIQTVQNKEVIVLRGEIIPIIRMEEALQVPHTKDSDELFVVVVHAGEAK
;
A
#
# COMPACT_ATOMS: atom_id res chain seq x y z
N ALA A 1 -73.62 -10.49 -26.67
CA ALA A 1 -74.07 -9.84 -27.88
C ALA A 1 -73.07 -8.81 -28.34
N ALA A 2 -72.28 -9.15 -29.30
CA ALA A 2 -71.66 -8.21 -30.26
C ALA A 2 -72.81 -7.71 -31.21
N PRO A 3 -72.62 -6.78 -32.15
CA PRO A 3 -71.45 -6.55 -32.98
C PRO A 3 -71.13 -5.09 -33.44
N ALA A 4 -69.95 -4.88 -34.05
CA ALA A 4 -69.66 -4.30 -35.37
C ALA A 4 -70.01 -2.80 -35.61
N ALA A 5 -69.28 -1.96 -36.34
CA ALA A 5 -68.48 -2.05 -37.52
C ALA A 5 -67.85 -0.66 -37.81
N ALA A 6 -66.68 -0.63 -38.47
CA ALA A 6 -66.18 0.50 -39.27
C ALA A 6 -67.14 0.76 -40.49
N PRO A 7 -67.01 1.84 -41.35
CA PRO A 7 -65.77 2.16 -42.08
C PRO A 7 -65.58 3.63 -42.58
N ALA A 8 -64.41 3.87 -43.19
CA ALA A 8 -64.10 4.55 -44.45
C ALA A 8 -64.16 6.13 -44.56
N ALA A 9 -63.02 6.72 -44.84
CA ALA A 9 -62.39 7.11 -46.08
C ALA A 9 -62.86 8.46 -46.72
N SER A 10 -61.86 9.19 -47.16
CA SER A 10 -61.78 10.01 -48.40
C SER A 10 -61.09 11.39 -48.16
N ALA A 11 -60.04 11.64 -48.68
CA ALA A 11 -59.44 11.99 -49.94
C ALA A 11 -58.92 13.45 -49.98
N ALA A 12 -57.65 13.53 -50.35
CA ALA A 12 -57.00 14.42 -51.27
C ALA A 12 -57.17 15.96 -51.19
N ALA A 13 -56.02 16.64 -51.06
CA ALA A 13 -55.53 17.67 -51.98
C ALA A 13 -54.12 18.17 -51.57
N ALA A 14 -53.17 18.07 -52.47
CA ALA A 14 -51.94 18.90 -52.60
C ALA A 14 -52.25 20.05 -53.59
N PRO A 15 -51.31 21.01 -53.87
CA PRO A 15 -50.04 21.41 -53.27
C PRO A 15 -49.89 22.93 -53.06
N ALA A 16 -48.87 23.37 -52.29
CA ALA A 16 -48.27 24.69 -52.50
C ALA A 16 -46.82 24.70 -52.02
N LYS A 17 -45.93 24.95 -52.96
CA LYS A 17 -44.51 25.32 -52.82
C LYS A 17 -44.35 26.58 -51.97
N LYS A 18 -43.42 26.60 -51.03
CA LYS A 18 -42.65 27.79 -50.68
C LYS A 18 -41.22 27.42 -50.29
N GLU A 19 -40.31 28.19 -50.85
CA GLU A 19 -38.87 28.14 -50.80
C GLU A 19 -38.25 28.35 -49.43
N GLY A 20 -37.09 27.71 -49.21
CA GLY A 20 -35.92 28.38 -48.68
C GLY A 20 -35.82 28.51 -47.17
N ALA A 21 -35.29 27.50 -46.47
CA ALA A 21 -34.54 27.74 -45.23
C ALA A 21 -33.30 26.82 -45.20
N LYS A 22 -32.14 27.45 -45.21
CA LYS A 22 -30.79 26.82 -45.10
C LYS A 22 -30.72 25.96 -43.85
N LYS A 23 -30.37 24.68 -44.02
CA LYS A 23 -29.87 23.81 -42.92
C LYS A 23 -28.59 24.40 -42.32
N PRO A 24 -28.46 24.49 -40.99
CA PRO A 24 -27.16 24.73 -40.36
C PRO A 24 -26.26 23.52 -40.59
N ALA A 25 -24.99 23.81 -40.92
CA ALA A 25 -23.95 22.82 -41.13
C ALA A 25 -23.77 21.94 -39.87
N ALA A 26 -23.80 20.62 -40.04
CA ALA A 26 -23.48 19.66 -39.03
C ALA A 26 -22.04 19.88 -38.55
N ALA A 27 -21.89 20.10 -37.25
CA ALA A 27 -20.59 20.06 -36.58
C ALA A 27 -19.93 18.68 -36.78
N PRO A 28 -18.60 18.62 -36.93
CA PRO A 28 -17.92 17.36 -37.12
C PRO A 28 -18.12 16.46 -35.89
N ALA A 29 -18.68 15.29 -36.13
CA ALA A 29 -18.79 14.26 -35.12
C ALA A 29 -17.39 13.96 -34.55
N LYS A 30 -17.19 14.22 -33.27
CA LYS A 30 -16.02 13.72 -32.52
C LYS A 30 -15.99 12.21 -32.73
N LYS A 31 -14.95 11.72 -33.39
CA LYS A 31 -14.64 10.30 -33.45
C LYS A 31 -14.48 9.82 -32.01
N GLN A 32 -15.45 9.10 -31.52
CA GLN A 32 -15.30 8.27 -30.33
C GLN A 32 -14.17 7.30 -30.64
N HIS A 33 -13.03 7.47 -29.97
CA HIS A 33 -12.02 6.43 -29.88
C HIS A 33 -12.72 5.23 -29.22
N GLN A 34 -13.08 4.24 -30.02
CA GLN A 34 -13.44 2.94 -29.51
C GLN A 34 -12.17 2.42 -28.83
N SER A 35 -12.19 2.37 -27.50
CA SER A 35 -11.16 1.70 -26.72
C SER A 35 -11.19 0.22 -27.14
N GLN A 36 -10.17 -0.21 -27.89
CA GLN A 36 -9.98 -1.61 -28.20
C GLN A 36 -9.51 -2.29 -26.92
N SER A 37 -10.43 -2.89 -26.18
CA SER A 37 -10.09 -3.71 -25.03
C SER A 37 -9.75 -5.13 -25.51
N VAL A 38 -8.58 -5.63 -25.11
CA VAL A 38 -8.15 -7.01 -25.32
C VAL A 38 -8.29 -7.76 -24.01
N ARG A 39 -9.01 -8.87 -23.99
CA ARG A 39 -9.04 -9.76 -22.83
C ARG A 39 -7.75 -10.57 -22.78
N VAL A 40 -6.97 -10.39 -21.75
CA VAL A 40 -5.76 -11.16 -21.47
C VAL A 40 -6.01 -12.07 -20.27
N ASP A 41 -5.54 -13.30 -20.36
CA ASP A 41 -5.58 -14.25 -19.25
C ASP A 41 -4.59 -13.81 -18.16
N ILE A 42 -5.04 -13.77 -16.92
CA ILE A 42 -4.26 -13.28 -15.78
C ILE A 42 -3.03 -14.17 -15.55
N GLU A 43 -3.18 -15.50 -15.64
CA GLU A 43 -2.09 -16.44 -15.48
C GLU A 43 -0.94 -16.20 -16.47
N LYS A 44 -1.29 -15.72 -17.68
CA LYS A 44 -0.28 -15.35 -18.69
C LYS A 44 0.45 -14.06 -18.33
N LEU A 45 -0.23 -13.09 -17.72
CA LEU A 45 0.40 -11.87 -17.22
C LEU A 45 1.34 -12.18 -16.04
N ASP A 46 0.93 -13.03 -15.13
CA ASP A 46 1.78 -13.46 -14.01
C ASP A 46 3.01 -14.25 -14.51
N THR A 47 2.83 -15.13 -15.51
CA THR A 47 3.95 -15.81 -16.15
C THR A 47 4.91 -14.81 -16.81
N LEU A 48 4.38 -13.80 -17.50
CA LEU A 48 5.21 -12.75 -18.11
C LEU A 48 6.00 -11.95 -17.07
N MET A 49 5.38 -11.65 -15.93
CA MET A 49 6.05 -10.97 -14.81
C MET A 49 7.19 -11.81 -14.24
N ASN A 50 6.99 -13.11 -14.06
CA ASN A 50 8.01 -14.03 -13.59
C ASN A 50 9.20 -14.10 -14.56
N LEU A 51 8.93 -14.24 -15.86
CA LEU A 51 9.98 -14.24 -16.89
C LEU A 51 10.76 -12.91 -16.95
N MET A 52 10.07 -11.79 -16.72
CA MET A 52 10.73 -10.50 -16.59
C MET A 52 11.62 -10.43 -15.35
N GLY A 53 11.16 -10.92 -14.20
CA GLY A 53 11.98 -11.02 -13.00
C GLY A 53 13.25 -11.83 -13.25
N GLU A 54 13.15 -12.98 -13.91
CA GLU A 54 14.30 -13.79 -14.30
C GLU A 54 15.24 -13.04 -15.26
N LEU A 55 14.70 -12.29 -16.20
CA LEU A 55 15.50 -11.47 -17.12
C LEU A 55 16.30 -10.40 -16.38
N VAL A 56 15.67 -9.69 -15.43
CA VAL A 56 16.33 -8.68 -14.58
C VAL A 56 17.45 -9.32 -13.74
N ILE A 57 17.20 -10.45 -13.11
CA ILE A 57 18.20 -11.18 -12.31
C ILE A 57 19.40 -11.58 -13.18
N ASN A 58 19.15 -12.17 -14.35
CA ASN A 58 20.21 -12.58 -15.27
C ASN A 58 21.02 -11.37 -15.79
N LYS A 59 20.35 -10.25 -16.06
CA LYS A 59 21.01 -8.99 -16.44
C LYS A 59 21.95 -8.50 -15.32
N VAL A 60 21.48 -8.43 -14.06
CA VAL A 60 22.31 -8.01 -12.92
C VAL A 60 23.53 -8.92 -12.75
N ARG A 61 23.35 -10.24 -12.95
CA ARG A 61 24.45 -11.19 -12.93
C ARG A 61 25.48 -10.93 -14.03
N LEU A 62 25.04 -10.62 -15.24
CA LEU A 62 25.91 -10.26 -16.36
C LEU A 62 26.66 -8.94 -16.09
N GLU A 63 26.01 -7.94 -15.49
CA GLU A 63 26.65 -6.69 -15.05
C GLU A 63 27.76 -6.95 -14.04
N GLN A 64 27.52 -7.81 -13.05
CA GLN A 64 28.53 -8.20 -12.06
C GLN A 64 29.73 -8.89 -12.71
N ILE A 65 29.50 -9.82 -13.67
CA ILE A 65 30.56 -10.48 -14.42
C ILE A 65 31.35 -9.48 -15.25
N GLY A 66 30.66 -8.55 -15.96
CA GLY A 66 31.28 -7.51 -16.77
C GLY A 66 32.17 -6.57 -15.94
N GLN A 67 31.70 -6.17 -14.77
CA GLN A 67 32.48 -5.35 -13.82
C GLN A 67 33.70 -6.11 -13.29
N THR A 68 33.55 -7.37 -12.89
CA THR A 68 34.61 -8.19 -12.35
C THR A 68 35.75 -8.39 -13.36
N HIS A 69 35.38 -8.60 -14.62
CA HIS A 69 36.35 -8.83 -15.71
C HIS A 69 36.72 -7.56 -16.48
N ARG A 70 36.22 -6.38 -16.08
CA ARG A 70 36.47 -5.07 -16.71
C ARG A 70 36.25 -5.06 -18.23
N MET A 71 35.17 -5.69 -18.66
CA MET A 71 34.80 -5.83 -20.08
C MET A 71 33.96 -4.61 -20.54
N SER A 72 34.65 -3.56 -21.04
CA SER A 72 34.00 -2.30 -21.44
C SER A 72 32.89 -2.48 -22.48
N ASP A 73 33.16 -3.30 -23.52
CA ASP A 73 32.22 -3.54 -24.62
C ASP A 73 30.95 -4.27 -24.14
N LEU A 74 31.11 -5.16 -23.15
CA LEU A 74 29.98 -5.82 -22.50
C LEU A 74 29.17 -4.83 -21.68
N MET A 75 29.81 -3.92 -20.96
CA MET A 75 29.12 -2.90 -20.15
C MET A 75 28.28 -1.97 -21.01
N GLU A 76 28.79 -1.51 -22.16
CA GLU A 76 28.00 -0.69 -23.11
C GLU A 76 26.74 -1.43 -23.62
N THR A 77 26.91 -2.72 -23.93
CA THR A 77 25.77 -3.57 -24.36
C THR A 77 24.76 -3.75 -23.25
N LEU A 78 25.21 -3.93 -22.01
CA LEU A 78 24.35 -4.07 -20.83
C LEU A 78 23.59 -2.79 -20.50
N GLU A 79 24.16 -1.60 -20.71
CA GLU A 79 23.46 -0.32 -20.58
C GLU A 79 22.30 -0.19 -21.58
N GLN A 80 22.51 -0.66 -22.82
CA GLN A 80 21.43 -0.70 -23.82
C GLN A 80 20.34 -1.71 -23.42
N MET A 81 20.74 -2.89 -22.94
CA MET A 81 19.81 -3.91 -22.45
C MET A 81 19.00 -3.42 -21.24
N ASP A 82 19.61 -2.62 -20.35
CA ASP A 82 18.93 -2.02 -19.20
C ASP A 82 17.76 -1.13 -19.64
N ARG A 83 18.01 -0.29 -20.62
CA ARG A 83 16.96 0.60 -21.16
C ARG A 83 15.79 -0.20 -21.74
N VAL A 84 16.08 -1.19 -22.59
CA VAL A 84 15.05 -2.01 -23.22
C VAL A 84 14.28 -2.84 -22.17
N THR A 85 14.97 -3.39 -21.18
CA THR A 85 14.35 -4.15 -20.10
C THR A 85 13.46 -3.25 -19.22
N GLY A 86 13.91 -2.03 -18.93
CA GLY A 86 13.11 -1.05 -18.19
C GLY A 86 11.85 -0.62 -18.96
N ASP A 87 11.97 -0.36 -20.26
CA ASP A 87 10.83 -0.05 -21.12
C ASP A 87 9.83 -1.20 -21.18
N LEU A 88 10.32 -2.43 -21.34
CA LEU A 88 9.49 -3.64 -21.35
C LEU A 88 8.76 -3.80 -20.00
N GLN A 89 9.47 -3.62 -18.89
CA GLN A 89 8.89 -3.67 -17.55
C GLN A 89 7.75 -2.65 -17.40
N ASN A 90 7.98 -1.43 -17.82
CA ASN A 90 6.96 -0.37 -17.76
C ASN A 90 5.71 -0.70 -18.58
N ILE A 91 5.88 -1.29 -19.78
CA ILE A 91 4.76 -1.69 -20.64
C ILE A 91 3.97 -2.84 -20.00
N VAL A 92 4.66 -3.87 -19.51
CA VAL A 92 4.03 -5.02 -18.87
C VAL A 92 3.27 -4.60 -17.61
N MET A 93 3.87 -3.71 -16.81
CA MET A 93 3.20 -3.16 -15.62
C MET A 93 1.93 -2.40 -15.98
N LYS A 94 1.98 -1.52 -17.00
CA LYS A 94 0.78 -0.78 -17.46
C LYS A 94 -0.35 -1.70 -17.92
N VAL A 95 -0.04 -2.84 -18.55
CA VAL A 95 -1.07 -3.81 -18.97
C VAL A 95 -1.72 -4.50 -17.77
N ARG A 96 -1.03 -4.59 -16.63
CA ARG A 96 -1.50 -5.22 -15.40
C ARG A 96 -2.27 -4.27 -14.47
N MET A 97 -2.20 -2.95 -14.72
CA MET A 97 -2.89 -1.95 -13.90
C MET A 97 -4.41 -2.06 -14.01
N VAL A 98 -5.09 -1.87 -12.89
CA VAL A 98 -6.55 -1.87 -12.77
C VAL A 98 -6.98 -0.62 -12.01
N PRO A 99 -8.08 0.06 -12.39
CA PRO A 99 -8.57 1.20 -11.65
C PRO A 99 -8.95 0.83 -10.21
N VAL A 100 -8.65 1.70 -9.24
CA VAL A 100 -8.98 1.48 -7.83
C VAL A 100 -10.50 1.41 -7.58
N SER A 101 -11.32 1.88 -8.54
CA SER A 101 -12.79 1.69 -8.51
C SER A 101 -13.19 0.22 -8.32
N ALA A 102 -12.36 -0.73 -8.76
CA ALA A 102 -12.61 -2.17 -8.57
C ALA A 102 -12.77 -2.54 -7.08
N VAL A 103 -12.06 -1.85 -6.19
CA VAL A 103 -12.17 -2.05 -4.74
C VAL A 103 -13.01 -0.98 -4.05
N PHE A 104 -12.99 0.27 -4.53
CA PHE A 104 -13.69 1.39 -3.90
C PHE A 104 -15.23 1.26 -3.97
N ASN A 105 -15.76 0.68 -5.03
CA ASN A 105 -17.21 0.52 -5.26
C ASN A 105 -17.94 -0.26 -4.16
N ARG A 106 -17.24 -1.02 -3.32
CA ARG A 106 -17.86 -1.75 -2.20
C ARG A 106 -18.02 -0.92 -0.93
N PHE A 107 -17.26 0.16 -0.76
CA PHE A 107 -17.24 0.94 0.49
C PHE A 107 -18.48 1.78 0.74
N PRO A 108 -19.16 2.39 -0.25
CA PRO A 108 -20.37 3.17 0.00
C PRO A 108 -21.47 2.36 0.71
N ARG A 109 -21.61 1.09 0.34
CA ARG A 109 -22.58 0.21 1.01
C ARG A 109 -22.14 -0.09 2.45
N MET A 110 -20.88 -0.44 2.64
CA MET A 110 -20.33 -0.73 3.97
C MET A 110 -20.44 0.48 4.91
N VAL A 111 -20.07 1.68 4.45
CA VAL A 111 -20.18 2.92 5.24
C VAL A 111 -21.62 3.19 5.65
N ARG A 112 -22.58 3.02 4.73
CA ARG A 112 -24.01 3.19 5.02
C ARG A 112 -24.51 2.21 6.07
N ASP A 113 -24.11 0.94 5.97
CA ASP A 113 -24.55 -0.11 6.89
C ASP A 113 -23.98 0.13 8.29
N VAL A 114 -22.67 0.43 8.40
CA VAL A 114 -21.98 0.76 9.67
C VAL A 114 -22.53 2.06 10.28
N SER A 115 -22.76 3.11 9.48
CA SER A 115 -23.31 4.38 9.99
C SER A 115 -24.67 4.19 10.64
N LYS A 116 -25.54 3.35 10.04
CA LYS A 116 -26.83 3.00 10.62
C LYS A 116 -26.71 2.21 11.92
N GLU A 117 -25.78 1.25 11.97
CA GLU A 117 -25.51 0.44 13.17
C GLU A 117 -25.06 1.34 14.33
N LEU A 118 -24.19 2.32 14.05
CA LEU A 118 -23.66 3.27 15.03
C LEU A 118 -24.59 4.45 15.34
N GLY A 119 -25.71 4.59 14.62
CA GLY A 119 -26.60 5.74 14.76
C GLY A 119 -25.97 7.08 14.38
N LYS A 120 -24.98 7.07 13.45
CA LYS A 120 -24.28 8.25 12.98
C LYS A 120 -24.75 8.65 11.58
N GLU A 121 -24.76 9.95 11.32
CA GLU A 121 -25.01 10.51 10.00
C GLU A 121 -23.68 10.80 9.32
N ILE A 122 -23.35 10.07 8.27
CA ILE A 122 -22.05 10.16 7.61
C ILE A 122 -22.23 10.23 6.10
N ASN A 123 -21.52 11.16 5.47
CA ASN A 123 -21.38 11.29 4.04
C ASN A 123 -20.00 10.77 3.62
N LEU A 124 -19.95 9.88 2.61
CA LEU A 124 -18.71 9.38 2.03
C LEU A 124 -18.49 10.01 0.66
N THR A 125 -17.37 10.73 0.52
CA THR A 125 -16.89 11.26 -0.76
C THR A 125 -15.78 10.39 -1.28
N ILE A 126 -15.83 10.00 -2.56
CA ILE A 126 -14.78 9.20 -3.22
C ILE A 126 -14.24 10.01 -4.39
N GLU A 127 -12.91 10.10 -4.46
CA GLU A 127 -12.20 10.83 -5.51
C GLU A 127 -11.07 9.98 -6.09
N GLY A 128 -10.80 10.15 -7.39
CA GLY A 128 -9.70 9.47 -8.08
C GLY A 128 -9.94 7.98 -8.31
N GLU A 129 -11.20 7.57 -8.50
CA GLU A 129 -11.59 6.18 -8.77
C GLU A 129 -10.93 5.58 -10.02
N GLU A 130 -10.52 6.45 -10.95
CA GLU A 130 -9.80 6.09 -12.18
C GLU A 130 -8.29 5.86 -11.97
N THR A 131 -7.77 6.13 -10.77
CA THR A 131 -6.34 5.91 -10.46
C THR A 131 -6.01 4.43 -10.65
N GLU A 132 -5.01 4.16 -11.47
CA GLU A 132 -4.59 2.80 -11.78
C GLU A 132 -3.56 2.30 -10.77
N LEU A 133 -3.69 1.04 -10.36
CA LEU A 133 -2.81 0.37 -9.40
C LEU A 133 -2.64 -1.09 -9.81
N ASP A 134 -1.52 -1.70 -9.45
CA ASP A 134 -1.27 -3.12 -9.73
C ASP A 134 -2.38 -4.00 -9.15
N ARG A 135 -2.80 -5.00 -9.92
CA ARG A 135 -3.90 -5.89 -9.54
C ARG A 135 -3.65 -6.61 -8.23
N THR A 136 -2.44 -7.13 -7.99
CA THR A 136 -2.11 -7.82 -6.74
C THR A 136 -2.28 -6.90 -5.54
N VAL A 137 -1.87 -5.64 -5.70
CA VAL A 137 -2.03 -4.63 -4.66
C VAL A 137 -3.52 -4.33 -4.43
N ILE A 138 -4.33 -4.22 -5.51
CA ILE A 138 -5.78 -4.00 -5.42
C ILE A 138 -6.49 -5.13 -4.67
N ASP A 139 -6.11 -6.37 -4.93
CA ASP A 139 -6.72 -7.53 -4.29
C ASP A 139 -6.44 -7.57 -2.78
N GLU A 140 -5.28 -7.07 -2.34
CA GLU A 140 -4.82 -7.11 -0.94
C GLU A 140 -5.15 -5.82 -0.15
N ILE A 141 -5.16 -4.63 -0.80
CA ILE A 141 -5.32 -3.33 -0.10
C ILE A 141 -6.74 -3.10 0.44
N GLY A 142 -7.70 -3.83 -0.09
CA GLY A 142 -9.09 -3.64 0.26
C GLY A 142 -9.42 -3.84 1.73
N ASP A 143 -8.80 -4.80 2.40
CA ASP A 143 -9.00 -5.06 3.83
C ASP A 143 -8.39 -3.96 4.71
N PRO A 144 -7.13 -3.52 4.49
CA PRO A 144 -6.57 -2.33 5.14
C PRO A 144 -7.46 -1.10 5.04
N ILE A 145 -7.92 -0.74 3.82
CA ILE A 145 -8.79 0.42 3.63
C ILE A 145 -10.11 0.27 4.39
N MET A 146 -10.73 -0.92 4.32
CA MET A 146 -11.97 -1.20 5.04
C MET A 146 -11.80 -1.01 6.56
N HIS A 147 -10.66 -1.45 7.12
CA HIS A 147 -10.37 -1.29 8.53
C HIS A 147 -10.15 0.18 8.92
N LEU A 148 -9.42 0.94 8.12
CA LEU A 148 -9.22 2.38 8.35
C LEU A 148 -10.53 3.16 8.25
N LEU A 149 -11.34 2.91 7.22
CA LEU A 149 -12.68 3.50 7.10
C LEU A 149 -13.55 3.18 8.33
N ARG A 150 -13.55 1.91 8.78
CA ARG A 150 -14.29 1.53 9.98
C ARG A 150 -13.81 2.28 11.21
N ASN A 151 -12.49 2.46 11.39
CA ASN A 151 -11.94 3.23 12.50
C ASN A 151 -12.37 4.71 12.45
N SER A 152 -12.39 5.34 11.28
CA SER A 152 -12.90 6.69 11.12
C SER A 152 -14.40 6.76 11.48
N LEU A 153 -15.21 5.76 11.09
CA LEU A 153 -16.63 5.71 11.43
C LEU A 153 -16.87 5.46 12.92
N ASP A 154 -16.17 4.49 13.52
CA ASP A 154 -16.38 4.07 14.91
C ASP A 154 -15.85 5.11 15.91
N HIS A 155 -14.59 5.52 15.70
CA HIS A 155 -13.81 6.28 16.69
C HIS A 155 -13.50 7.71 16.25
N GLY A 156 -13.42 7.98 14.92
CA GLY A 156 -13.13 9.30 14.37
C GLY A 156 -14.33 10.22 14.47
N VAL A 157 -15.38 9.95 13.72
CA VAL A 157 -16.59 10.78 13.66
C VAL A 157 -17.41 10.65 14.94
N GLU A 158 -17.80 11.78 15.54
CA GLU A 158 -18.63 11.81 16.74
C GLU A 158 -20.11 11.53 16.42
N SER A 159 -20.94 11.25 17.44
CA SER A 159 -22.38 11.14 17.30
C SER A 159 -22.98 12.49 16.86
N PRO A 160 -24.13 12.50 16.13
CA PRO A 160 -24.74 13.73 15.64
C PRO A 160 -24.95 14.80 16.73
N ASP A 161 -25.41 14.39 17.91
CA ASP A 161 -25.67 15.32 19.03
C ASP A 161 -24.37 15.88 19.64
N ALA A 162 -23.28 15.06 19.67
CA ALA A 162 -21.99 15.51 20.14
C ALA A 162 -21.32 16.50 19.15
N ARG A 163 -21.54 16.31 17.84
CA ARG A 163 -21.08 17.23 16.80
C ARG A 163 -21.78 18.61 16.94
N GLU A 164 -23.09 18.62 17.06
CA GLU A 164 -23.85 19.85 17.27
C GLU A 164 -23.41 20.59 18.53
N ALA A 165 -23.14 19.87 19.62
CA ALA A 165 -22.64 20.47 20.86
C ALA A 165 -21.28 21.16 20.70
N LYS A 166 -20.48 20.71 19.72
CA LYS A 166 -19.18 21.31 19.35
C LYS A 166 -19.28 22.34 18.22
N GLY A 167 -20.50 22.62 17.72
CA GLY A 167 -20.71 23.55 16.61
C GLY A 167 -20.35 23.01 15.24
N LYS A 168 -20.18 21.67 15.10
CA LYS A 168 -19.97 21.00 13.82
C LYS A 168 -21.30 20.65 13.15
N PRO A 169 -21.32 20.50 11.81
CA PRO A 169 -22.48 19.93 11.11
C PRO A 169 -22.87 18.58 11.68
N ARG A 170 -24.16 18.27 11.71
CA ARG A 170 -24.71 17.01 12.21
C ARG A 170 -24.16 15.79 11.47
N THR A 171 -24.05 15.95 10.15
CA THR A 171 -23.47 14.92 9.27
C THR A 171 -21.94 15.04 9.28
N GLY A 172 -21.25 13.93 9.54
CA GLY A 172 -19.79 13.83 9.42
C GLY A 172 -19.37 13.57 7.97
N GLU A 173 -18.24 14.14 7.57
CA GLU A 173 -17.67 13.94 6.25
C GLU A 173 -16.50 12.95 6.34
N VAL A 174 -16.56 11.91 5.52
CA VAL A 174 -15.46 10.95 5.35
C VAL A 174 -15.05 10.94 3.89
N GLY A 175 -13.77 11.08 3.60
CA GLY A 175 -13.21 11.07 2.26
C GLY A 175 -12.36 9.83 2.00
N LEU A 176 -12.47 9.27 0.81
CA LEU A 176 -11.58 8.23 0.29
C LEU A 176 -11.02 8.72 -1.05
N ILE A 177 -9.75 9.08 -1.07
CA ILE A 177 -9.12 9.80 -2.18
C ILE A 177 -7.93 8.98 -2.66
N ALA A 178 -7.84 8.69 -3.98
CA ALA A 178 -6.67 8.09 -4.59
C ALA A 178 -6.05 9.05 -5.61
N ARG A 179 -4.72 9.11 -5.65
CA ARG A 179 -4.00 9.90 -6.65
C ARG A 179 -2.59 9.38 -6.90
N HIS A 180 -2.06 9.70 -8.08
CA HIS A 180 -0.66 9.46 -8.38
C HIS A 180 0.22 10.56 -7.78
N GLU A 181 1.28 10.17 -7.07
CA GLU A 181 2.34 11.08 -6.60
C GLU A 181 3.71 10.54 -7.05
N GLY A 182 4.20 11.05 -8.17
CA GLY A 182 5.45 10.57 -8.78
C GLY A 182 5.34 9.09 -9.19
N ASN A 183 6.18 8.24 -8.60
CA ASN A 183 6.18 6.79 -8.86
C ASN A 183 5.37 6.00 -7.82
N ASN A 184 4.45 6.66 -7.13
CA ASN A 184 3.60 6.03 -6.11
C ASN A 184 2.13 6.35 -6.35
N VAL A 185 1.26 5.51 -5.84
CA VAL A 185 -0.15 5.82 -5.59
C VAL A 185 -0.30 6.17 -4.12
N VAL A 186 -0.96 7.27 -3.84
CA VAL A 186 -1.32 7.67 -2.49
C VAL A 186 -2.82 7.52 -2.34
N ILE A 187 -3.24 6.75 -1.32
CA ILE A 187 -4.62 6.59 -0.92
C ILE A 187 -4.79 7.27 0.42
N MET A 188 -5.71 8.22 0.51
CA MET A 188 -6.00 8.96 1.73
C MET A 188 -7.40 8.63 2.21
N ILE A 189 -7.52 8.36 3.49
CA ILE A 189 -8.79 8.26 4.20
C ILE A 189 -8.84 9.44 5.16
N THR A 190 -9.83 10.32 4.98
CA THR A 190 -9.99 11.54 5.75
C THR A 190 -11.29 11.49 6.54
N ASP A 191 -11.30 12.02 7.76
CA ASP A 191 -12.50 12.28 8.52
C ASP A 191 -12.44 13.67 9.18
N ASP A 192 -13.58 14.29 9.39
CA ASP A 192 -13.77 15.58 10.10
C ASP A 192 -14.18 15.38 11.56
N GLY A 193 -13.78 14.25 12.14
CA GLY A 193 -14.15 13.81 13.46
C GLY A 193 -13.41 14.50 14.61
N ALA A 194 -13.32 13.81 15.75
CA ALA A 194 -12.70 14.37 16.96
C ALA A 194 -11.18 14.48 16.91
N GLY A 195 -10.54 13.85 15.92
CA GLY A 195 -9.09 13.71 15.88
C GLY A 195 -8.57 12.71 16.94
N ILE A 196 -7.27 12.51 16.92
CA ILE A 196 -6.57 11.59 17.84
C ILE A 196 -5.78 12.40 18.86
N ASP A 197 -6.08 12.23 20.15
CA ASP A 197 -5.42 12.91 21.24
C ASP A 197 -4.08 12.24 21.58
N ALA A 198 -2.97 12.84 21.16
CA ALA A 198 -1.61 12.37 21.41
C ALA A 198 -1.33 12.12 22.90
N SER A 199 -1.89 12.95 23.80
CA SER A 199 -1.70 12.81 25.23
C SER A 199 -2.36 11.52 25.78
N LYS A 200 -3.54 11.17 25.23
CA LYS A 200 -4.21 9.89 25.57
C LYS A 200 -3.43 8.69 25.05
N ILE A 201 -2.86 8.81 23.85
CA ILE A 201 -2.06 7.76 23.24
C ILE A 201 -0.79 7.50 24.06
N ARG A 202 -0.01 8.54 24.43
CA ARG A 202 1.19 8.43 25.29
C ARG A 202 0.85 7.69 26.59
N ARG A 203 -0.15 8.18 27.33
CA ARG A 203 -0.59 7.60 28.60
C ARG A 203 -0.93 6.13 28.44
N LYS A 204 -1.68 5.77 27.40
CA LYS A 204 -2.09 4.39 27.14
C LYS A 204 -0.92 3.49 26.79
N ALA A 205 0.07 3.98 26.03
CA ALA A 205 1.29 3.26 25.72
C ALA A 205 2.12 2.97 26.97
N VAL A 206 2.20 3.93 27.90
CA VAL A 206 2.87 3.73 29.22
C VAL A 206 2.08 2.74 30.09
N GLU A 207 0.76 2.88 30.18
CA GLU A 207 -0.11 1.95 30.95
C GLU A 207 0.03 0.50 30.46
N LYS A 208 0.23 0.30 29.15
CA LYS A 208 0.46 -1.01 28.55
C LYS A 208 1.92 -1.50 28.64
N GLY A 209 2.83 -0.69 29.15
CA GLY A 209 4.25 -1.02 29.27
C GLY A 209 4.98 -1.09 27.91
N MET A 210 4.47 -0.42 26.88
CA MET A 210 5.06 -0.41 25.54
C MET A 210 6.22 0.58 25.45
N ILE A 211 6.13 1.69 26.19
CA ILE A 211 7.17 2.70 26.35
C ILE A 211 7.27 3.12 27.81
N SER A 212 8.43 3.63 28.21
CA SER A 212 8.62 4.23 29.52
C SER A 212 7.99 5.60 29.63
N GLN A 213 7.77 6.11 30.85
CA GLN A 213 7.27 7.47 31.07
C GLN A 213 8.24 8.52 30.51
N GLU A 214 9.55 8.30 30.66
CA GLU A 214 10.58 9.20 30.16
C GLU A 214 10.60 9.29 28.63
N GLU A 215 10.36 8.19 27.94
CA GLU A 215 10.22 8.15 26.48
C GLU A 215 8.94 8.86 26.05
N ALA A 216 7.82 8.61 26.72
CA ALA A 216 6.55 9.28 26.43
C ALA A 216 6.65 10.81 26.55
N ASP A 217 7.41 11.31 27.53
CA ASP A 217 7.60 12.75 27.75
C ASP A 217 8.50 13.41 26.70
N ARG A 218 9.32 12.64 25.98
CA ARG A 218 10.21 13.11 24.90
C ARG A 218 9.58 13.08 23.52
N LEU A 219 8.58 12.24 23.30
CA LEU A 219 7.90 12.12 22.01
C LEU A 219 7.14 13.41 21.69
N ASP A 220 7.23 13.86 20.45
CA ASP A 220 6.32 14.89 19.96
C ASP A 220 4.91 14.33 19.68
N ASP A 221 3.95 15.20 19.33
CA ASP A 221 2.56 14.77 19.14
C ASP A 221 2.40 13.85 17.92
N ALA A 222 3.16 14.08 16.85
CA ALA A 222 3.11 13.26 15.63
C ALA A 222 3.64 11.85 15.88
N ASP A 223 4.79 11.73 16.56
CA ASP A 223 5.37 10.44 16.90
C ASP A 223 4.52 9.70 17.93
N ALA A 224 3.93 10.42 18.89
CA ALA A 224 3.00 9.83 19.85
C ALA A 224 1.76 9.22 19.17
N VAL A 225 1.21 9.88 18.15
CA VAL A 225 0.07 9.35 17.39
C VAL A 225 0.47 8.09 16.62
N ARG A 226 1.69 8.01 16.08
CA ARG A 226 2.21 6.82 15.38
C ARG A 226 2.28 5.56 16.26
N LEU A 227 2.30 5.69 17.58
CA LEU A 227 2.25 4.55 18.50
C LEU A 227 1.01 3.66 18.31
N ILE A 228 -0.07 4.17 17.68
CA ILE A 228 -1.25 3.36 17.35
C ILE A 228 -0.94 2.16 16.44
N PHE A 229 0.16 2.24 15.69
CA PHE A 229 0.62 1.17 14.80
C PHE A 229 1.52 0.14 15.49
N LEU A 230 1.87 0.33 16.76
CA LEU A 230 2.68 -0.64 17.50
C LEU A 230 1.88 -1.93 17.80
N PRO A 231 2.53 -3.11 17.70
CA PRO A 231 1.89 -4.38 18.03
C PRO A 231 1.28 -4.37 19.43
N GLY A 232 0.00 -4.74 19.53
CA GLY A 232 -0.70 -4.78 20.81
C GLY A 232 -1.24 -3.45 21.32
N PHE A 233 -1.08 -2.34 20.59
CA PHE A 233 -1.64 -1.03 21.00
C PHE A 233 -3.17 -1.00 20.93
N SER A 234 -3.80 -1.79 20.04
CA SER A 234 -5.25 -1.80 19.83
C SER A 234 -6.04 -1.91 21.14
N THR A 235 -7.12 -1.14 21.22
CA THR A 235 -7.91 -0.90 22.43
C THR A 235 -9.10 -1.82 22.59
N ALA A 236 -9.32 -2.74 21.68
CA ALA A 236 -10.48 -3.61 21.70
C ALA A 236 -10.38 -4.63 22.85
N GLU A 237 -10.88 -4.27 24.02
CA GLU A 237 -11.17 -5.21 25.13
C GLU A 237 -12.29 -6.20 24.77
N LYS A 238 -13.00 -6.00 23.69
CA LYS A 238 -14.04 -6.91 23.17
C LYS A 238 -13.71 -7.28 21.74
N ILE A 239 -13.35 -8.53 21.54
CA ILE A 239 -13.42 -9.20 20.24
C ILE A 239 -14.89 -9.10 19.79
N THR A 240 -15.20 -8.12 18.95
CA THR A 240 -16.52 -8.07 18.29
C THR A 240 -16.56 -9.16 17.23
N ASP A 241 -17.53 -10.06 17.35
CA ASP A 241 -17.71 -11.30 16.59
C ASP A 241 -17.87 -11.14 15.06
N ILE A 242 -17.79 -9.92 14.51
CA ILE A 242 -18.03 -9.65 13.07
C ILE A 242 -16.72 -9.66 12.24
N SER A 243 -15.57 -9.65 12.88
CA SER A 243 -14.25 -9.76 12.21
C SER A 243 -13.35 -10.79 12.88
N GLY A 244 -13.81 -11.96 13.20
CA GLY A 244 -13.17 -13.16 13.75
C GLY A 244 -11.65 -13.25 14.01
N ARG A 245 -10.93 -12.14 13.92
CA ARG A 245 -9.51 -11.99 14.24
C ARG A 245 -9.34 -10.55 14.71
N GLY A 246 -8.98 -10.32 15.95
CA GLY A 246 -8.68 -8.99 16.51
C GLY A 246 -7.67 -8.21 15.64
N VAL A 247 -8.16 -7.60 14.57
CA VAL A 247 -7.31 -6.87 13.61
C VAL A 247 -7.07 -5.48 14.19
N GLY A 248 -5.84 -5.23 14.65
CA GLY A 248 -5.39 -3.91 15.10
C GLY A 248 -4.77 -3.10 13.97
N MET A 249 -4.36 -1.88 14.30
CA MET A 249 -3.64 -1.00 13.36
C MET A 249 -2.26 -1.53 12.98
N ASP A 250 -1.66 -2.35 13.84
CA ASP A 250 -0.44 -3.13 13.58
C ASP A 250 -0.59 -4.09 12.39
N VAL A 251 -1.71 -4.79 12.29
CA VAL A 251 -2.01 -5.67 11.16
C VAL A 251 -2.22 -4.86 9.87
N VAL A 252 -2.87 -3.69 9.95
CA VAL A 252 -3.01 -2.77 8.81
C VAL A 252 -1.63 -2.35 8.30
N ARG A 253 -0.76 -1.90 9.20
CA ARG A 253 0.62 -1.53 8.88
C ARG A 253 1.37 -2.68 8.23
N SER A 254 1.38 -3.87 8.86
CA SER A 254 2.09 -5.05 8.35
C SER A 254 1.61 -5.47 6.96
N LYS A 255 0.29 -5.40 6.68
CA LYS A 255 -0.25 -5.70 5.35
C LYS A 255 0.20 -4.68 4.30
N ILE A 256 0.23 -3.38 4.66
CA ILE A 256 0.69 -2.32 3.76
C ILE A 256 2.20 -2.44 3.50
N GLU A 257 2.99 -2.74 4.52
CA GLU A 257 4.44 -2.97 4.40
C GLU A 257 4.75 -4.22 3.55
N ALA A 258 3.94 -5.27 3.65
CA ALA A 258 4.06 -6.46 2.77
C ALA A 258 3.84 -6.12 1.28
N LEU A 259 3.07 -5.06 1.00
CA LEU A 259 2.92 -4.49 -0.35
C LEU A 259 4.02 -3.47 -0.69
N SER A 260 5.08 -3.41 0.10
CA SER A 260 6.15 -2.41 0.00
C SER A 260 5.65 -0.97 0.11
N GLY A 261 4.51 -0.78 0.76
CA GLY A 261 3.90 0.51 1.04
C GLY A 261 4.27 1.03 2.42
N HIS A 262 3.81 2.24 2.67
CA HIS A 262 3.92 2.91 3.97
C HIS A 262 2.59 3.50 4.36
N VAL A 263 2.27 3.49 5.66
CA VAL A 263 1.09 4.15 6.21
C VAL A 263 1.50 5.18 7.24
N ASP A 264 0.91 6.35 7.15
CA ASP A 264 1.11 7.45 8.11
C ASP A 264 -0.24 8.05 8.51
N VAL A 265 -0.24 8.85 9.59
CA VAL A 265 -1.43 9.50 10.12
C VAL A 265 -1.11 10.94 10.51
N GLU A 266 -1.94 11.85 10.02
CA GLU A 266 -1.94 13.26 10.39
C GLU A 266 -3.28 13.55 11.09
N THR A 267 -3.28 14.24 12.23
CA THR A 267 -4.50 14.48 12.98
C THR A 267 -4.44 15.78 13.75
N HIS A 268 -5.59 16.42 13.87
CA HIS A 268 -5.78 17.62 14.69
C HIS A 268 -7.04 17.46 15.54
N ILE A 269 -6.93 17.79 16.81
CA ILE A 269 -8.07 17.69 17.74
C ILE A 269 -9.21 18.58 17.27
N ASP A 270 -10.42 17.99 17.22
CA ASP A 270 -11.67 18.60 16.75
C ASP A 270 -11.70 18.99 15.26
N GLU A 271 -10.65 18.76 14.50
CA GLU A 271 -10.63 18.97 13.04
C GLU A 271 -10.72 17.64 12.27
N GLY A 272 -10.22 16.53 12.87
CA GLY A 272 -10.30 15.20 12.29
C GLY A 272 -8.95 14.52 12.07
N SER A 273 -8.94 13.49 11.22
CA SER A 273 -7.74 12.71 10.93
C SER A 273 -7.61 12.38 9.45
N VAL A 274 -6.37 12.23 8.99
CA VAL A 274 -5.99 11.80 7.64
C VAL A 274 -5.05 10.62 7.75
N PHE A 275 -5.50 9.45 7.34
CA PHE A 275 -4.62 8.30 7.14
C PHE A 275 -4.13 8.29 5.69
N LYS A 276 -2.84 8.23 5.51
CA LYS A 276 -2.18 8.30 4.21
C LYS A 276 -1.45 6.99 3.93
N ILE A 277 -1.91 6.24 2.95
CA ILE A 277 -1.24 5.02 2.46
C ILE A 277 -0.48 5.37 1.19
N LYS A 278 0.80 5.11 1.16
CA LYS A 278 1.67 5.30 0.00
C LYS A 278 2.11 3.94 -0.52
N LEU A 279 1.79 3.64 -1.77
CA LEU A 279 2.07 2.37 -2.43
C LEU A 279 2.92 2.62 -3.68
N PRO A 280 3.95 1.82 -3.95
CA PRO A 280 4.69 1.93 -5.20
C PRO A 280 3.83 1.47 -6.38
N LEU A 281 3.96 2.16 -7.54
CA LEU A 281 3.28 1.77 -8.79
C LEU A 281 3.79 0.46 -9.36
N THR A 282 5.05 0.15 -9.12
CA THR A 282 5.70 -1.08 -9.61
C THR A 282 5.82 -2.08 -8.48
N LEU A 283 5.86 -3.38 -8.81
CA LEU A 283 6.39 -4.37 -7.88
C LEU A 283 7.74 -3.87 -7.39
N ALA A 284 7.87 -3.70 -6.09
CA ALA A 284 9.09 -3.17 -5.52
C ALA A 284 10.25 -4.11 -5.87
N ILE A 285 11.15 -3.62 -6.73
CA ILE A 285 12.47 -4.23 -6.86
C ILE A 285 13.17 -3.87 -5.55
N ILE A 286 13.20 -4.80 -4.63
CA ILE A 286 13.89 -4.62 -3.36
C ILE A 286 15.37 -4.74 -3.67
N GLN A 287 16.12 -3.66 -3.40
CA GLN A 287 17.57 -3.76 -3.39
C GLN A 287 17.98 -4.67 -2.23
N ALA A 288 18.73 -5.69 -2.53
CA ALA A 288 19.20 -6.65 -1.54
C ALA A 288 20.70 -6.88 -1.66
N MET A 289 21.34 -7.10 -0.51
CA MET A 289 22.69 -7.61 -0.47
C MET A 289 22.66 -9.12 -0.64
N LEU A 290 23.39 -9.63 -1.61
CA LEU A 290 23.59 -11.07 -1.75
C LEU A 290 24.69 -11.53 -0.79
N VAL A 291 24.36 -12.51 0.05
CA VAL A 291 25.29 -13.12 0.99
C VAL A 291 25.38 -14.62 0.71
N GLN A 292 26.57 -15.13 0.74
CA GLN A 292 26.82 -16.57 0.59
C GLN A 292 26.96 -17.20 1.97
N VAL A 293 26.11 -18.18 2.28
CA VAL A 293 26.18 -18.99 3.51
C VAL A 293 26.53 -20.42 3.08
N GLN A 294 27.75 -20.81 3.34
CA GLN A 294 28.31 -22.06 2.83
C GLN A 294 28.24 -22.15 1.30
N ASP A 295 27.43 -23.05 0.74
CA ASP A 295 27.26 -23.21 -0.72
C ASP A 295 25.94 -22.59 -1.22
N GLU A 296 25.14 -21.94 -0.35
CA GLU A 296 23.85 -21.34 -0.69
C GLU A 296 23.92 -19.82 -0.71
N MET A 297 23.15 -19.20 -1.60
CA MET A 297 23.06 -17.75 -1.76
C MET A 297 21.73 -17.24 -1.16
N TYR A 298 21.84 -16.25 -0.29
CA TYR A 298 20.70 -15.57 0.32
C TYR A 298 20.70 -14.09 -0.03
N ALA A 299 19.52 -13.47 0.03
CA ALA A 299 19.34 -12.04 -0.23
C ALA A 299 18.82 -11.36 1.04
N ILE A 300 19.56 -10.39 1.58
CA ILE A 300 19.14 -9.57 2.73
C ILE A 300 18.71 -8.21 2.18
N PRO A 301 17.45 -7.75 2.42
CA PRO A 301 17.00 -6.43 1.98
C PRO A 301 17.91 -5.31 2.52
N LEU A 302 18.38 -4.40 1.64
CA LEU A 302 19.27 -3.30 2.05
C LEU A 302 18.63 -2.40 3.10
N GLY A 303 17.30 -2.24 3.05
CA GLY A 303 16.56 -1.46 4.06
C GLY A 303 16.62 -2.02 5.48
N SER A 304 17.02 -3.29 5.65
CA SER A 304 17.20 -3.93 6.96
C SER A 304 18.65 -3.94 7.44
N ILE A 305 19.59 -3.47 6.61
CA ILE A 305 21.03 -3.50 6.92
C ILE A 305 21.48 -2.14 7.45
N ASP A 306 22.04 -2.13 8.66
CA ASP A 306 22.70 -0.95 9.23
C ASP A 306 24.14 -0.83 8.73
N SER A 307 24.91 -1.91 8.85
CA SER A 307 26.31 -1.94 8.46
C SER A 307 26.82 -3.36 8.21
N THR A 308 27.96 -3.46 7.53
CA THR A 308 28.69 -4.72 7.36
C THR A 308 30.10 -4.57 7.91
N ILE A 309 30.54 -5.56 8.67
CA ILE A 309 31.86 -5.58 9.28
C ILE A 309 32.53 -6.94 9.06
N ASN A 310 33.85 -6.92 9.02
CA ASN A 310 34.66 -8.12 9.07
C ASN A 310 35.25 -8.23 10.48
N ILE A 311 35.12 -9.38 11.12
CA ILE A 311 35.58 -9.64 12.49
C ILE A 311 36.45 -10.89 12.52
N GLU A 312 37.31 -10.97 13.51
CA GLU A 312 38.02 -12.19 13.83
C GLU A 312 37.25 -13.00 14.88
N PRO A 313 37.42 -14.34 14.93
CA PRO A 313 36.77 -15.16 15.96
C PRO A 313 37.09 -14.71 17.40
N SER A 314 38.19 -14.02 17.61
CA SER A 314 38.61 -13.43 18.90
C SER A 314 37.75 -12.24 19.35
N ASP A 315 37.06 -11.58 18.44
CA ASP A 315 36.17 -10.44 18.75
C ASP A 315 34.80 -10.86 19.31
N ILE A 316 34.50 -12.17 19.19
CA ILE A 316 33.25 -12.73 19.69
C ILE A 316 33.39 -13.01 21.20
N GLN A 317 32.51 -12.43 21.97
CA GLN A 317 32.40 -12.62 23.41
C GLN A 317 31.15 -13.42 23.74
N THR A 318 31.17 -14.13 24.87
CA THR A 318 30.00 -14.85 25.36
C THR A 318 29.45 -14.17 26.59
N VAL A 319 28.20 -13.69 26.50
CA VAL A 319 27.48 -13.09 27.63
C VAL A 319 26.17 -13.88 27.84
N GLN A 320 25.95 -14.38 29.06
CA GLN A 320 24.78 -15.18 29.38
C GLN A 320 24.49 -16.34 28.40
N ASN A 321 25.55 -17.02 27.97
CA ASN A 321 25.47 -18.15 27.04
C ASN A 321 25.03 -17.76 25.59
N LYS A 322 25.15 -16.47 25.22
CA LYS A 322 24.90 -15.96 23.85
C LYS A 322 26.17 -15.31 23.32
N GLU A 323 26.47 -15.55 22.05
CA GLU A 323 27.55 -14.87 21.35
C GLU A 323 27.16 -13.41 21.08
N VAL A 324 28.08 -12.50 21.37
CA VAL A 324 27.90 -11.07 21.18
C VAL A 324 29.18 -10.42 20.64
N ILE A 325 29.02 -9.29 19.95
CA ILE A 325 30.12 -8.39 19.58
C ILE A 325 29.90 -7.03 20.22
N VAL A 326 30.99 -6.30 20.45
CA VAL A 326 30.94 -4.91 20.88
C VAL A 326 31.21 -4.03 19.68
N LEU A 327 30.18 -3.34 19.20
CA LEU A 327 30.28 -2.42 18.07
C LEU A 327 29.96 -1.00 18.53
N ARG A 328 30.90 -0.08 18.36
CA ARG A 328 30.77 1.35 18.78
C ARG A 328 30.35 1.54 20.25
N GLY A 329 30.66 0.57 21.13
CA GLY A 329 30.30 0.60 22.55
C GLY A 329 28.94 -0.02 22.88
N GLU A 330 28.22 -0.52 21.89
CA GLU A 330 26.96 -1.27 22.04
C GLU A 330 27.25 -2.78 21.98
N ILE A 331 26.54 -3.57 22.79
CA ILE A 331 26.62 -5.04 22.77
C ILE A 331 25.54 -5.57 21.86
N ILE A 332 25.95 -6.17 20.73
CA ILE A 332 25.04 -6.69 19.70
C ILE A 332 25.08 -8.23 19.74
N PRO A 333 23.93 -8.91 19.87
CA PRO A 333 23.89 -10.38 19.82
C PRO A 333 24.19 -10.89 18.41
N ILE A 334 24.94 -11.99 18.33
CA ILE A 334 25.24 -12.67 17.06
C ILE A 334 24.28 -13.83 16.87
N ILE A 335 23.81 -13.98 15.65
CA ILE A 335 23.06 -15.15 15.16
C ILE A 335 23.88 -15.76 14.02
N ARG A 336 24.29 -17.03 14.17
CA ARG A 336 24.98 -17.75 13.09
C ARG A 336 23.96 -18.13 12.03
N MET A 337 24.13 -17.60 10.80
CA MET A 337 23.19 -17.83 9.72
C MET A 337 23.06 -19.31 9.33
N GLU A 338 24.16 -20.05 9.36
CA GLU A 338 24.16 -21.49 9.09
C GLU A 338 23.26 -22.28 10.08
N GLU A 339 23.28 -21.91 11.36
CA GLU A 339 22.41 -22.52 12.37
C GLU A 339 20.94 -22.07 12.21
N ALA A 340 20.73 -20.77 12.03
CA ALA A 340 19.38 -20.20 11.90
C ALA A 340 18.65 -20.69 10.64
N LEU A 341 19.39 -20.90 9.53
CA LEU A 341 18.86 -21.36 8.26
C LEU A 341 18.99 -22.87 8.08
N GLN A 342 19.58 -23.59 9.04
CA GLN A 342 19.81 -25.05 9.01
C GLN A 342 20.63 -25.48 7.77
N VAL A 343 21.59 -24.66 7.36
CA VAL A 343 22.49 -24.96 6.22
C VAL A 343 23.61 -25.87 6.73
N PRO A 344 23.91 -26.99 6.04
CA PRO A 344 24.99 -27.88 6.43
C PRO A 344 26.34 -27.18 6.42
N HIS A 345 27.13 -27.34 7.48
CA HIS A 345 28.50 -26.83 7.55
C HIS A 345 29.40 -27.59 6.56
N THR A 346 29.97 -26.91 5.61
CA THR A 346 30.82 -27.50 4.56
C THR A 346 32.22 -26.97 4.52
N LYS A 347 32.44 -25.72 4.99
CA LYS A 347 33.73 -25.03 4.92
C LYS A 347 33.95 -24.17 6.17
N ASP A 348 35.16 -24.23 6.72
CA ASP A 348 35.62 -23.27 7.73
C ASP A 348 36.22 -22.02 7.03
N SER A 349 36.00 -20.86 7.60
CA SER A 349 36.56 -19.60 7.17
C SER A 349 37.26 -18.92 8.34
N ASP A 350 38.47 -18.46 8.13
CA ASP A 350 39.26 -17.70 9.12
C ASP A 350 38.71 -16.27 9.30
N GLU A 351 37.98 -15.76 8.31
CA GLU A 351 37.34 -14.44 8.32
C GLU A 351 35.84 -14.58 8.47
N LEU A 352 35.24 -13.83 9.40
CA LEU A 352 33.83 -13.82 9.66
C LEU A 352 33.23 -12.48 9.20
N PHE A 353 32.36 -12.55 8.20
CA PHE A 353 31.59 -11.39 7.75
C PHE A 353 30.31 -11.29 8.55
N VAL A 354 30.08 -10.16 9.19
CA VAL A 354 28.87 -9.88 9.98
C VAL A 354 28.05 -8.80 9.29
N VAL A 355 26.77 -9.06 9.11
CA VAL A 355 25.79 -8.09 8.65
C VAL A 355 24.96 -7.65 9.85
N VAL A 356 25.09 -6.39 10.23
CA VAL A 356 24.27 -5.81 11.30
C VAL A 356 22.92 -5.44 10.71
N VAL A 357 21.88 -6.07 11.24
CA VAL A 357 20.50 -5.84 10.79
C VAL A 357 19.67 -5.26 11.93
N HIS A 358 18.68 -4.42 11.58
CA HIS A 358 17.71 -3.93 12.54
C HIS A 358 16.34 -4.58 12.26
N ALA A 359 15.64 -4.96 13.32
CA ALA A 359 14.28 -5.47 13.26
C ALA A 359 13.36 -4.44 13.94
N GLY A 360 12.74 -3.57 13.13
CA GLY A 360 12.00 -2.43 13.65
C GLY A 360 12.92 -1.37 14.28
N GLU A 361 12.57 -0.84 15.43
CA GLU A 361 13.41 0.14 16.17
C GLU A 361 14.49 -0.49 17.04
N ALA A 362 14.51 -1.82 17.17
CA ALA A 362 15.55 -2.54 17.91
C ALA A 362 16.69 -2.97 16.98
N LYS A 363 17.93 -2.60 17.32
CA LYS A 363 19.16 -3.13 16.71
C LYS A 363 19.48 -4.52 17.22
#